data_4ff6342ab2ec7d5afa7517671296699f
#
_entry.id   4ff6342ab2ec7d5afa7517671296699f
#
_cell.length_a   1.000
_cell.length_b   1.000
_cell.length_c   1.000
_cell.angle_alpha   90.00
_cell.angle_beta   90.00
_cell.angle_gamma   90.00
#
_symmetry.space_group_name_H-M   'P 1'
#
loop_
_entity.id
_entity.type
_entity.pdbx_description
1 polymer ?
#
loop_
_entity_poly.entity_id
_entity_poly.type
_entity_poly.pdbx_seq_one_letter_code
_entity_poly.pdbx_strand_id
1 'polypeptide(L)'
;MATVLNVLVGEYLQSATPVASDDIAHSLGKKISSTTIRNTMARLTENGYISRPHVSSGGVPLDRGYRYYVESLPETPQLSHELRERVDRDLAETEPDIGAWSKRCAAILSGLTENLAIVTAPRAQFPRLKRIQLVFLQESTALLILVLEEARLLRRILPFGNHVNQVQLDIAASRLNDTLGGLNRSQMQSNQLELNSLEEQVKEGSVSLMREAESTNDHEHYTDGLRLLLSQPELSRGELARQLVQLVEERVLLERVLDGVPETENPAVFIGSENRDEFLNPFGVILCQYGSPRGVNGTICVVGPKRMGYVAAIGGVRHLSAFMSQMVQGIQGDLSE
;
A
#
# COMPACT_ATOMS: atom_id res chain seq x y z
N MET A 1 -9.65 34.36 -2.65
CA MET A 1 -8.98 33.50 -3.62
C MET A 1 -9.05 32.03 -3.16
N ALA A 2 -8.60 31.73 -1.97
CA ALA A 2 -8.69 30.38 -1.35
C ALA A 2 -10.10 29.75 -1.41
N THR A 3 -11.11 30.45 -0.92
CA THR A 3 -12.50 29.98 -0.90
C THR A 3 -13.04 29.65 -2.31
N VAL A 4 -12.71 30.47 -3.31
CA VAL A 4 -13.11 30.24 -4.71
C VAL A 4 -12.43 29.01 -5.28
N LEU A 5 -11.14 28.81 -5.00
CA LEU A 5 -10.40 27.63 -5.45
C LEU A 5 -10.94 26.35 -4.80
N ASN A 6 -11.17 26.36 -3.49
CA ASN A 6 -11.70 25.18 -2.79
C ASN A 6 -13.09 24.78 -3.28
N VAL A 7 -13.98 25.76 -3.53
CA VAL A 7 -15.31 25.48 -4.12
C VAL A 7 -15.15 24.95 -5.52
N LEU A 8 -14.30 25.58 -6.36
CA LEU A 8 -14.08 25.12 -7.74
C LEU A 8 -13.56 23.67 -7.76
N VAL A 9 -12.56 23.35 -6.94
CA VAL A 9 -12.03 21.98 -6.87
C VAL A 9 -13.11 21.03 -6.36
N GLY A 10 -13.84 21.38 -5.29
CA GLY A 10 -14.92 20.55 -4.74
C GLY A 10 -16.01 20.22 -5.77
N GLU A 11 -16.49 21.19 -6.52
CA GLU A 11 -17.46 21.00 -7.61
C GLU A 11 -16.89 20.13 -8.74
N TYR A 12 -15.64 20.35 -9.11
CA TYR A 12 -14.98 19.57 -10.16
C TYR A 12 -14.79 18.09 -9.74
N LEU A 13 -14.47 17.83 -8.48
CA LEU A 13 -14.35 16.45 -7.95
C LEU A 13 -15.67 15.68 -8.14
N GLN A 14 -16.82 16.35 -8.02
CA GLN A 14 -18.14 15.73 -8.13
C GLN A 14 -18.61 15.59 -9.59
N SER A 15 -18.43 16.66 -10.40
CA SER A 15 -19.03 16.75 -11.73
C SER A 15 -18.14 16.23 -12.86
N ALA A 16 -16.81 16.22 -12.67
CA ALA A 16 -15.80 16.00 -13.71
C ALA A 16 -15.94 16.96 -14.93
N THR A 17 -16.65 18.08 -14.76
CA THR A 17 -16.90 19.07 -15.81
C THR A 17 -16.30 20.43 -15.44
N PRO A 18 -15.80 21.22 -16.41
CA PRO A 18 -15.25 22.54 -16.12
C PRO A 18 -16.26 23.43 -15.36
N VAL A 19 -15.86 23.98 -14.21
CA VAL A 19 -16.73 24.70 -13.27
C VAL A 19 -16.86 26.16 -13.69
N ALA A 20 -18.09 26.62 -13.93
CA ALA A 20 -18.36 28.01 -14.33
C ALA A 20 -18.35 28.95 -13.12
N SER A 21 -18.12 30.26 -13.39
CA SER A 21 -18.14 31.28 -12.34
C SER A 21 -19.50 31.44 -11.68
N ASP A 22 -20.58 31.12 -12.39
CA ASP A 22 -21.95 31.22 -11.90
C ASP A 22 -22.27 30.06 -10.94
N ASP A 23 -21.75 28.87 -11.21
CA ASP A 23 -21.88 27.69 -10.33
C ASP A 23 -21.19 27.99 -8.99
N ILE A 24 -19.95 28.50 -9.03
CA ILE A 24 -19.22 28.91 -7.82
C ILE A 24 -19.97 30.00 -7.04
N ALA A 25 -20.58 30.98 -7.74
CA ALA A 25 -21.39 32.01 -7.09
C ALA A 25 -22.61 31.42 -6.40
N HIS A 26 -23.23 30.41 -7.01
CA HIS A 26 -24.38 29.72 -6.44
C HIS A 26 -23.99 28.96 -5.17
N SER A 27 -22.93 28.18 -5.22
CA SER A 27 -22.41 27.40 -4.08
C SER A 27 -21.96 28.29 -2.91
N LEU A 28 -21.49 29.51 -3.20
CA LEU A 28 -21.17 30.52 -2.17
C LEU A 28 -22.39 31.31 -1.68
N GLY A 29 -23.63 30.90 -2.04
CA GLY A 29 -24.86 31.55 -1.61
C GLY A 29 -24.98 32.99 -2.13
N LYS A 30 -24.43 33.29 -3.29
CA LYS A 30 -24.41 34.61 -3.95
C LYS A 30 -23.78 35.74 -3.12
N LYS A 31 -22.99 35.39 -2.10
CA LYS A 31 -22.25 36.36 -1.27
C LYS A 31 -21.18 37.11 -2.06
N ILE A 32 -20.73 36.58 -3.19
CA ILE A 32 -19.71 37.13 -4.08
C ILE A 32 -20.30 37.19 -5.47
N SER A 33 -20.11 38.33 -6.18
CA SER A 33 -20.63 38.47 -7.55
C SER A 33 -19.87 37.57 -8.54
N SER A 34 -20.58 37.06 -9.56
CA SER A 34 -19.98 36.28 -10.66
C SER A 34 -18.81 37.01 -11.34
N THR A 35 -18.88 38.34 -11.43
CA THR A 35 -17.79 39.16 -11.96
C THR A 35 -16.54 39.08 -11.09
N THR A 36 -16.68 39.17 -9.77
CA THR A 36 -15.57 39.04 -8.82
C THR A 36 -14.96 37.62 -8.88
N ILE A 37 -15.82 36.61 -9.00
CA ILE A 37 -15.38 35.22 -9.15
C ILE A 37 -14.61 35.03 -10.44
N ARG A 38 -15.11 35.59 -11.57
CA ARG A 38 -14.44 35.55 -12.89
C ARG A 38 -13.05 36.18 -12.84
N ASN A 39 -12.91 37.35 -12.21
CA ASN A 39 -11.60 37.97 -11.98
C ASN A 39 -10.68 37.14 -11.10
N THR A 40 -11.23 36.49 -10.06
CA THR A 40 -10.46 35.57 -9.21
C THR A 40 -9.99 34.33 -9.98
N MET A 41 -10.86 33.78 -10.84
CA MET A 41 -10.49 32.64 -11.71
C MET A 41 -9.39 33.04 -12.72
N ALA A 42 -9.42 34.23 -13.27
CA ALA A 42 -8.33 34.73 -14.14
C ALA A 42 -6.98 34.71 -13.38
N ARG A 43 -6.94 35.24 -12.16
CA ARG A 43 -5.74 35.21 -11.31
C ARG A 43 -5.32 33.78 -10.92
N LEU A 44 -6.28 32.88 -10.70
CA LEU A 44 -5.98 31.47 -10.43
C LEU A 44 -5.36 30.78 -11.64
N THR A 45 -5.80 31.14 -12.86
CA THR A 45 -5.21 30.67 -14.12
C THR A 45 -3.78 31.18 -14.30
N GLU A 46 -3.56 32.48 -14.11
CA GLU A 46 -2.23 33.12 -14.20
C GLU A 46 -1.23 32.50 -13.23
N ASN A 47 -1.70 32.09 -12.03
CA ASN A 47 -0.86 31.45 -11.00
C ASN A 47 -0.76 29.91 -11.13
N GLY A 48 -1.34 29.31 -12.18
CA GLY A 48 -1.22 27.88 -12.46
C GLY A 48 -2.01 26.97 -11.50
N TYR A 49 -3.04 27.47 -10.85
CA TYR A 49 -3.93 26.65 -10.02
C TYR A 49 -5.03 25.97 -10.81
N ILE A 50 -5.50 26.61 -11.87
CA ILE A 50 -6.54 26.11 -12.77
C ILE A 50 -6.14 26.35 -14.22
N SER A 51 -6.70 25.58 -15.13
CA SER A 51 -6.67 25.84 -16.57
C SER A 51 -8.05 26.30 -17.06
N ARG A 52 -8.06 27.11 -18.10
CA ARG A 52 -9.28 27.54 -18.79
C ARG A 52 -9.00 27.51 -20.29
N PRO A 53 -9.50 26.51 -21.05
CA PRO A 53 -9.25 26.37 -22.47
C PRO A 53 -9.68 27.62 -23.25
N HIS A 54 -10.76 28.31 -22.79
CA HIS A 54 -11.24 29.59 -23.31
C HIS A 54 -11.67 30.50 -22.16
N VAL A 55 -11.66 31.83 -22.39
CA VAL A 55 -12.06 32.82 -21.37
C VAL A 55 -13.50 32.62 -20.87
N SER A 56 -14.37 32.08 -21.72
CA SER A 56 -15.76 31.74 -21.41
C SER A 56 -15.95 30.32 -20.86
N SER A 57 -14.92 29.46 -20.89
CA SER A 57 -15.03 28.14 -20.35
C SER A 57 -14.89 28.14 -18.84
N GLY A 58 -15.46 27.13 -18.18
CA GLY A 58 -15.24 26.86 -16.75
C GLY A 58 -13.76 26.59 -16.44
N GLY A 59 -13.41 26.62 -15.17
CA GLY A 59 -12.09 26.29 -14.68
C GLY A 59 -11.94 24.77 -14.44
N VAL A 60 -10.77 24.24 -14.79
CA VAL A 60 -10.35 22.87 -14.52
C VAL A 60 -9.14 22.93 -13.58
N PRO A 61 -9.13 22.26 -12.43
CA PRO A 61 -7.98 22.25 -11.53
C PRO A 61 -6.73 21.66 -12.19
N LEU A 62 -5.58 22.25 -11.94
CA LEU A 62 -4.27 21.72 -12.22
C LEU A 62 -3.68 21.08 -10.93
N ASP A 63 -2.56 20.37 -11.03
CA ASP A 63 -1.92 19.68 -9.91
C ASP A 63 -1.77 20.60 -8.69
N ARG A 64 -1.32 21.84 -8.91
CA ARG A 64 -1.20 22.86 -7.87
C ARG A 64 -2.55 23.24 -7.22
N GLY A 65 -3.63 23.20 -7.99
CA GLY A 65 -4.99 23.46 -7.49
C GLY A 65 -5.47 22.34 -6.57
N TYR A 66 -5.28 21.10 -6.99
CA TYR A 66 -5.58 19.94 -6.16
C TYR A 66 -4.72 19.89 -4.88
N ARG A 67 -3.41 20.20 -5.00
CA ARG A 67 -2.52 20.26 -3.83
C ARG A 67 -3.02 21.26 -2.79
N TYR A 68 -3.34 22.48 -3.24
CA TYR A 68 -3.89 23.49 -2.35
C TYR A 68 -5.20 23.04 -1.68
N TYR A 69 -6.07 22.37 -2.41
CA TYR A 69 -7.32 21.82 -1.86
C TYR A 69 -7.03 20.78 -0.78
N VAL A 70 -6.14 19.83 -1.05
CA VAL A 70 -5.76 18.79 -0.06
C VAL A 70 -5.14 19.41 1.19
N GLU A 71 -4.26 20.40 1.05
CA GLU A 71 -3.66 21.12 2.20
C GLU A 71 -4.67 21.96 2.99
N SER A 72 -5.80 22.32 2.39
CA SER A 72 -6.87 23.06 3.07
C SER A 72 -7.87 22.15 3.81
N LEU A 73 -7.76 20.83 3.63
CA LEU A 73 -8.56 19.87 4.38
C LEU A 73 -8.19 19.90 5.88
N PRO A 74 -9.08 19.44 6.78
CA PRO A 74 -8.71 19.26 8.17
C PRO A 74 -7.43 18.40 8.29
N GLU A 75 -6.58 18.70 9.29
CA GLU A 75 -5.33 17.93 9.51
C GLU A 75 -5.54 16.41 9.57
N THR A 76 -6.71 15.99 10.02
CA THR A 76 -7.09 14.58 10.13
C THR A 76 -8.44 14.33 9.49
N PRO A 77 -8.53 14.25 8.14
CA PRO A 77 -9.76 13.82 7.50
C PRO A 77 -10.17 12.45 8.04
N GLN A 78 -11.42 12.34 8.47
CA GLN A 78 -11.97 11.11 9.04
C GLN A 78 -13.17 10.66 8.23
N LEU A 79 -13.40 9.36 8.21
CA LEU A 79 -14.65 8.81 7.73
C LEU A 79 -15.81 9.29 8.61
N SER A 80 -17.00 9.45 8.02
CA SER A 80 -18.20 9.71 8.82
C SER A 80 -18.41 8.57 9.82
N HIS A 81 -19.13 8.87 10.91
CA HIS A 81 -19.39 7.87 11.97
C HIS A 81 -20.04 6.61 11.40
N GLU A 82 -21.05 6.76 10.53
CA GLU A 82 -21.75 5.65 9.90
C GLU A 82 -20.84 4.77 9.01
N LEU A 83 -19.97 5.41 8.21
CA LEU A 83 -19.02 4.70 7.38
C LEU A 83 -17.98 3.94 8.21
N ARG A 84 -17.51 4.57 9.31
CA ARG A 84 -16.56 3.93 10.23
C ARG A 84 -17.18 2.69 10.88
N GLU A 85 -18.37 2.80 11.46
CA GLU A 85 -19.06 1.66 12.08
C GLU A 85 -19.32 0.52 11.08
N ARG A 86 -19.60 0.86 9.82
CA ARG A 86 -19.76 -0.14 8.77
C ARG A 86 -18.46 -0.85 8.48
N VAL A 87 -17.37 -0.09 8.31
CA VAL A 87 -16.01 -0.63 8.06
C VAL A 87 -15.58 -1.52 9.23
N ASP A 88 -15.74 -1.07 10.47
CA ASP A 88 -15.35 -1.81 11.67
C ASP A 88 -16.11 -3.13 11.79
N ARG A 89 -17.40 -3.14 11.45
CA ARG A 89 -18.22 -4.35 11.42
C ARG A 89 -17.76 -5.33 10.34
N ASP A 90 -17.53 -4.83 9.14
CA ASP A 90 -17.03 -5.63 8.02
C ASP A 90 -15.66 -6.29 8.32
N LEU A 91 -14.80 -5.60 9.06
CA LEU A 91 -13.49 -6.10 9.48
C LEU A 91 -13.62 -7.12 10.62
N ALA A 92 -14.54 -6.89 11.57
CA ALA A 92 -14.80 -7.81 12.69
C ALA A 92 -15.36 -9.17 12.25
N GLU A 93 -16.06 -9.22 11.12
CA GLU A 93 -16.60 -10.46 10.52
C GLU A 93 -15.56 -11.22 9.67
N THR A 94 -14.37 -10.63 9.47
CA THR A 94 -13.30 -11.24 8.67
C THR A 94 -12.53 -12.26 9.51
N GLU A 95 -12.19 -13.41 8.92
CA GLU A 95 -11.36 -14.42 9.58
C GLU A 95 -10.04 -13.80 10.11
N PRO A 96 -9.55 -14.22 11.30
CA PRO A 96 -8.35 -13.67 11.91
C PRO A 96 -7.07 -14.14 11.19
N ASP A 97 -6.90 -13.71 9.95
CA ASP A 97 -5.76 -13.99 9.08
C ASP A 97 -5.30 -12.72 8.37
N ILE A 98 -4.00 -12.49 8.32
CA ILE A 98 -3.40 -11.31 7.70
C ILE A 98 -3.80 -11.16 6.23
N GLY A 99 -3.79 -12.26 5.49
CA GLY A 99 -4.18 -12.26 4.07
C GLY A 99 -5.65 -11.92 3.89
N ALA A 100 -6.53 -12.50 4.73
CA ALA A 100 -7.96 -12.20 4.73
C ALA A 100 -8.23 -10.73 5.05
N TRP A 101 -7.59 -10.17 6.09
CA TRP A 101 -7.69 -8.74 6.44
C TRP A 101 -7.15 -7.84 5.34
N SER A 102 -5.98 -8.15 4.75
CA SER A 102 -5.42 -7.36 3.67
C SER A 102 -6.34 -7.32 2.45
N LYS A 103 -6.89 -8.46 2.06
CA LYS A 103 -7.88 -8.57 0.98
C LYS A 103 -9.16 -7.80 1.29
N ARG A 104 -9.66 -7.90 2.53
CA ARG A 104 -10.87 -7.18 2.95
C ARG A 104 -10.64 -5.67 2.97
N CYS A 105 -9.49 -5.21 3.49
CA CYS A 105 -9.11 -3.79 3.46
C CYS A 105 -9.05 -3.24 2.03
N ALA A 106 -8.46 -3.98 1.08
CA ALA A 106 -8.44 -3.57 -0.33
C ALA A 106 -9.86 -3.43 -0.89
N ALA A 107 -10.76 -4.40 -0.64
CA ALA A 107 -12.15 -4.37 -1.09
C ALA A 107 -12.95 -3.21 -0.46
N ILE A 108 -12.81 -2.97 0.84
CA ILE A 108 -13.47 -1.85 1.53
C ILE A 108 -12.98 -0.52 0.95
N LEU A 109 -11.66 -0.36 0.81
CA LEU A 109 -11.06 0.90 0.36
C LEU A 109 -11.41 1.21 -1.09
N SER A 110 -11.42 0.19 -1.96
CA SER A 110 -11.85 0.36 -3.35
C SER A 110 -13.33 0.75 -3.44
N GLY A 111 -14.18 0.14 -2.65
CA GLY A 111 -15.61 0.46 -2.60
C GLY A 111 -15.91 1.86 -2.03
N LEU A 112 -15.11 2.34 -1.05
CA LEU A 112 -15.24 3.68 -0.49
C LEU A 112 -14.81 4.79 -1.44
N THR A 113 -13.81 4.50 -2.28
CA THR A 113 -13.13 5.52 -3.10
C THR A 113 -13.48 5.43 -4.59
N GLU A 114 -14.08 4.32 -5.02
CA GLU A 114 -14.29 3.97 -6.44
C GLU A 114 -13.00 3.96 -7.25
N ASN A 115 -11.88 3.62 -6.61
CA ASN A 115 -10.54 3.62 -7.18
C ASN A 115 -9.83 2.28 -6.94
N LEU A 116 -8.64 2.14 -7.52
CA LEU A 116 -7.79 0.99 -7.28
C LEU A 116 -7.18 1.08 -5.88
N ALA A 117 -7.42 0.08 -5.06
CA ALA A 117 -6.79 -0.08 -3.76
C ALA A 117 -5.76 -1.20 -3.80
N ILE A 118 -4.64 -1.00 -3.13
CA ILE A 118 -3.54 -1.96 -3.00
C ILE A 118 -3.17 -2.05 -1.53
N VAL A 119 -3.10 -3.27 -1.00
CA VAL A 119 -2.68 -3.55 0.38
C VAL A 119 -1.58 -4.60 0.31
N THR A 120 -0.38 -4.29 0.78
CA THR A 120 0.71 -5.27 0.86
C THR A 120 0.56 -6.10 2.13
N ALA A 121 0.97 -7.35 2.11
CA ALA A 121 1.14 -8.12 3.33
C ALA A 121 2.25 -7.49 4.21
N PRO A 122 2.11 -7.55 5.55
CA PRO A 122 3.13 -7.00 6.44
C PRO A 122 4.42 -7.80 6.35
N ARG A 123 5.56 -7.11 6.41
CA ARG A 123 6.89 -7.69 6.23
C ARG A 123 7.90 -7.05 7.17
N ALA A 124 8.77 -7.85 7.75
CA ALA A 124 9.91 -7.33 8.50
C ALA A 124 11.00 -6.83 7.54
N GLN A 125 11.55 -5.66 7.82
CA GLN A 125 12.69 -5.13 7.08
C GLN A 125 13.94 -6.03 7.24
N PHE A 126 14.11 -6.61 8.43
CA PHE A 126 15.14 -7.57 8.75
C PHE A 126 14.49 -8.84 9.34
N PRO A 127 14.01 -9.76 8.47
CA PRO A 127 13.34 -10.97 8.95
C PRO A 127 14.22 -11.76 9.91
N ARG A 128 13.65 -12.23 11.01
CA ARG A 128 14.32 -13.07 12.00
C ARG A 128 13.80 -14.49 11.94
N LEU A 129 14.72 -15.43 12.05
CA LEU A 129 14.37 -16.82 12.08
C LEU A 129 13.70 -17.17 13.42
N LYS A 130 12.45 -17.65 13.37
CA LYS A 130 11.78 -18.22 14.55
C LYS A 130 12.08 -19.71 14.68
N ARG A 131 11.97 -20.46 13.58
CA ARG A 131 12.16 -21.90 13.60
C ARG A 131 12.57 -22.46 12.24
N ILE A 132 13.47 -23.44 12.27
CA ILE A 132 13.80 -24.35 11.17
C ILE A 132 13.03 -25.65 11.37
N GLN A 133 12.40 -26.16 10.32
CA GLN A 133 11.83 -27.48 10.28
C GLN A 133 12.30 -28.20 9.02
N LEU A 134 12.66 -29.47 9.16
CA LEU A 134 13.09 -30.34 8.07
C LEU A 134 12.14 -31.51 7.94
N VAL A 135 11.64 -31.75 6.74
CA VAL A 135 10.73 -32.88 6.48
C VAL A 135 11.39 -33.79 5.46
N PHE A 136 11.59 -35.04 5.81
CA PHE A 136 12.12 -36.06 4.92
C PHE A 136 11.19 -36.28 3.73
N LEU A 137 11.74 -36.24 2.52
CA LEU A 137 10.99 -36.52 1.29
C LEU A 137 11.42 -37.85 0.67
N GLN A 138 12.70 -38.01 0.49
CA GLN A 138 13.32 -39.26 -0.04
C GLN A 138 14.79 -39.31 0.35
N GLU A 139 15.46 -40.43 0.08
CA GLU A 139 16.78 -40.82 0.61
C GLU A 139 17.87 -39.73 0.64
N SER A 140 17.84 -38.79 -0.28
CA SER A 140 18.83 -37.70 -0.38
C SER A 140 18.20 -36.32 -0.48
N THR A 141 16.93 -36.15 -0.09
CA THR A 141 16.25 -34.86 -0.18
C THR A 141 15.33 -34.62 1.01
N ALA A 142 15.31 -33.39 1.52
CA ALA A 142 14.35 -32.94 2.51
C ALA A 142 13.74 -31.57 2.13
N LEU A 143 12.55 -31.32 2.63
CA LEU A 143 11.94 -30.02 2.58
C LEU A 143 12.41 -29.20 3.78
N LEU A 144 13.14 -28.12 3.51
CA LEU A 144 13.45 -27.07 4.47
C LEU A 144 12.26 -26.13 4.57
N ILE A 145 11.78 -25.89 5.78
CA ILE A 145 10.77 -24.89 6.11
C ILE A 145 11.38 -23.93 7.14
N LEU A 146 11.40 -22.65 6.81
CA LEU A 146 11.75 -21.60 7.77
C LEU A 146 10.47 -20.88 8.19
N VAL A 147 10.27 -20.82 9.50
CA VAL A 147 9.24 -19.97 10.12
C VAL A 147 9.95 -18.72 10.60
N LEU A 148 9.51 -17.56 10.13
CA LEU A 148 10.02 -16.26 10.56
C LEU A 148 9.18 -15.70 11.71
N GLU A 149 9.72 -14.76 12.48
CA GLU A 149 9.01 -14.14 13.63
C GLU A 149 7.71 -13.43 13.22
N GLU A 150 7.66 -12.92 12.00
CA GLU A 150 6.46 -12.30 11.41
C GLU A 150 5.42 -13.32 10.89
N ALA A 151 5.47 -14.57 11.35
CA ALA A 151 4.60 -15.68 10.93
C ALA A 151 4.71 -16.05 9.43
N ARG A 152 5.71 -15.54 8.71
CA ARG A 152 5.97 -15.87 7.30
C ARG A 152 6.66 -17.22 7.19
N LEU A 153 6.20 -18.04 6.23
CA LEU A 153 6.79 -19.33 5.93
C LEU A 153 7.59 -19.26 4.63
N LEU A 154 8.86 -19.68 4.69
CA LEU A 154 9.69 -19.89 3.52
C LEU A 154 9.96 -21.39 3.37
N ARG A 155 10.02 -21.89 2.15
CA ARG A 155 10.22 -23.33 1.90
C ARG A 155 11.11 -23.58 0.71
N ARG A 156 11.95 -24.64 0.81
CA ARG A 156 12.82 -25.09 -0.29
C ARG A 156 13.12 -26.56 -0.16
N ILE A 157 13.25 -27.26 -1.28
CA ILE A 157 13.78 -28.63 -1.29
C ILE A 157 15.31 -28.52 -1.27
N LEU A 158 15.94 -29.18 -0.26
CA LEU A 158 17.39 -29.30 -0.15
C LEU A 158 17.81 -30.68 -0.61
N PRO A 159 18.71 -30.81 -1.59
CA PRO A 159 19.39 -32.07 -1.89
C PRO A 159 20.58 -32.26 -0.92
N PHE A 160 20.79 -33.49 -0.47
CA PHE A 160 21.94 -33.89 0.34
C PHE A 160 22.82 -34.88 -0.44
N GLY A 161 24.13 -34.80 -0.24
CA GLY A 161 25.09 -35.68 -0.91
C GLY A 161 25.08 -37.12 -0.36
N ASN A 162 24.48 -37.32 0.80
CA ASN A 162 24.39 -38.64 1.51
C ASN A 162 22.94 -38.97 1.84
N HIS A 163 22.69 -40.24 2.14
CA HIS A 163 21.41 -40.69 2.67
C HIS A 163 21.11 -40.00 3.99
N VAL A 164 19.91 -39.43 4.12
CA VAL A 164 19.39 -38.84 5.33
C VAL A 164 18.10 -39.53 5.76
N ASN A 165 17.80 -39.48 7.06
CA ASN A 165 16.52 -39.92 7.58
C ASN A 165 15.91 -38.86 8.50
N GLN A 166 14.62 -39.01 8.84
CA GLN A 166 13.90 -37.97 9.63
C GLN A 166 14.57 -37.75 11.01
N VAL A 167 15.10 -38.74 11.66
CA VAL A 167 15.74 -38.60 12.98
C VAL A 167 16.99 -37.70 12.90
N GLN A 168 17.81 -37.89 11.86
CA GLN A 168 18.99 -37.04 11.64
C GLN A 168 18.61 -35.61 11.35
N LEU A 169 17.54 -35.41 10.55
CA LEU A 169 17.00 -34.11 10.22
C LEU A 169 16.43 -33.40 11.45
N ASP A 170 15.73 -34.10 12.33
CA ASP A 170 15.17 -33.55 13.57
C ASP A 170 16.26 -33.09 14.53
N ILE A 171 17.35 -33.91 14.70
CA ILE A 171 18.50 -33.54 15.52
C ILE A 171 19.19 -32.28 14.97
N ALA A 172 19.43 -32.22 13.66
CA ALA A 172 20.06 -31.08 13.03
C ALA A 172 19.16 -29.81 13.17
N ALA A 173 17.85 -29.93 12.92
CA ALA A 173 16.91 -28.82 13.07
C ALA A 173 16.85 -28.33 14.53
N SER A 174 16.83 -29.23 15.53
CA SER A 174 16.83 -28.82 16.94
C SER A 174 18.09 -28.03 17.29
N ARG A 175 19.26 -28.53 16.94
CA ARG A 175 20.53 -27.87 17.23
C ARG A 175 20.68 -26.53 16.56
N LEU A 176 20.25 -26.43 15.30
CA LEU A 176 20.25 -25.16 14.58
C LEU A 176 19.21 -24.15 15.13
N ASN A 177 18.06 -24.63 15.61
CA ASN A 177 17.08 -23.77 16.27
C ASN A 177 17.62 -23.16 17.56
N ASP A 178 18.34 -23.94 18.37
CA ASP A 178 18.94 -23.49 19.64
C ASP A 178 20.00 -22.40 19.40
N THR A 179 20.64 -22.39 18.22
CA THR A 179 21.80 -21.54 17.96
C THR A 179 21.49 -20.39 16.99
N LEU A 180 20.54 -20.55 16.10
CA LEU A 180 20.18 -19.57 15.05
C LEU A 180 18.81 -18.92 15.28
N GLY A 181 18.00 -19.41 16.20
CA GLY A 181 16.71 -18.83 16.55
C GLY A 181 16.87 -17.37 16.99
N GLY A 182 15.98 -16.47 16.52
CA GLY A 182 16.01 -15.03 16.77
C GLY A 182 17.02 -14.23 15.92
N LEU A 183 17.88 -14.90 15.14
CA LEU A 183 18.90 -14.23 14.32
C LEU A 183 18.34 -13.82 12.95
N ASN A 184 18.80 -12.68 12.45
CA ASN A 184 18.59 -12.30 11.05
C ASN A 184 19.64 -12.96 10.14
N ARG A 185 19.45 -12.86 8.83
CA ARG A 185 20.35 -13.46 7.82
C ARG A 185 21.82 -13.10 8.02
N SER A 186 22.12 -11.82 8.24
CA SER A 186 23.51 -11.35 8.40
C SER A 186 24.17 -11.95 9.67
N GLN A 187 23.41 -12.02 10.75
CA GLN A 187 23.86 -12.63 12.00
C GLN A 187 24.04 -14.14 11.84
N MET A 188 23.12 -14.83 11.14
CA MET A 188 23.26 -16.26 10.83
C MET A 188 24.51 -16.54 9.98
N GLN A 189 24.79 -15.68 9.00
CA GLN A 189 25.96 -15.83 8.13
C GLN A 189 27.29 -15.63 8.88
N SER A 190 27.33 -14.67 9.80
CA SER A 190 28.53 -14.37 10.61
C SER A 190 28.72 -15.31 11.80
N ASN A 191 27.72 -16.10 12.15
CA ASN A 191 27.78 -17.00 13.30
C ASN A 191 28.72 -18.18 13.02
N GLN A 192 29.85 -18.24 13.75
CA GLN A 192 30.82 -19.32 13.67
C GLN A 192 30.39 -20.46 14.60
N LEU A 193 29.88 -21.53 14.01
CA LEU A 193 29.44 -22.74 14.69
C LEU A 193 30.26 -23.93 14.20
N GLU A 194 30.62 -24.84 15.10
CA GLU A 194 31.11 -26.14 14.71
C GLU A 194 29.94 -27.01 14.26
N LEU A 195 29.71 -27.08 12.97
CA LEU A 195 28.61 -27.79 12.31
C LEU A 195 29.14 -29.04 11.60
N ASN A 196 28.35 -30.09 11.62
CA ASN A 196 28.58 -31.21 10.71
C ASN A 196 28.10 -30.86 9.27
N SER A 197 28.45 -31.69 8.29
CA SER A 197 28.14 -31.44 6.88
C SER A 197 26.64 -31.25 6.58
N LEU A 198 25.76 -31.96 7.29
CA LEU A 198 24.31 -31.82 7.12
C LEU A 198 23.81 -30.49 7.70
N GLU A 199 24.26 -30.14 8.90
CA GLU A 199 23.91 -28.88 9.56
C GLU A 199 24.40 -27.63 8.75
N GLU A 200 25.61 -27.76 8.19
CA GLU A 200 26.17 -26.70 7.33
C GLU A 200 25.34 -26.49 6.07
N GLN A 201 24.94 -27.54 5.37
CA GLN A 201 24.06 -27.46 4.20
C GLN A 201 22.69 -26.85 4.55
N VAL A 202 22.12 -27.19 5.70
CA VAL A 202 20.86 -26.62 6.17
C VAL A 202 21.03 -25.13 6.50
N LYS A 203 22.10 -24.73 7.17
CA LYS A 203 22.43 -23.34 7.47
C LYS A 203 22.60 -22.52 6.19
N GLU A 204 23.39 -22.99 5.23
CA GLU A 204 23.60 -22.34 3.94
C GLU A 204 22.28 -22.21 3.15
N GLY A 205 21.49 -23.28 3.11
CA GLY A 205 20.16 -23.29 2.50
C GLY A 205 19.23 -22.28 3.14
N SER A 206 19.26 -22.16 4.46
CA SER A 206 18.48 -21.18 5.22
C SER A 206 18.92 -19.74 4.92
N VAL A 207 20.21 -19.46 4.97
CA VAL A 207 20.76 -18.12 4.63
C VAL A 207 20.41 -17.73 3.19
N SER A 208 20.54 -18.67 2.24
CA SER A 208 20.20 -18.44 0.84
C SER A 208 18.70 -18.14 0.66
N LEU A 209 17.85 -18.92 1.32
CA LEU A 209 16.39 -18.75 1.26
C LEU A 209 15.93 -17.42 1.87
N MET A 210 16.55 -16.99 2.99
CA MET A 210 16.30 -15.68 3.56
C MET A 210 16.81 -14.55 2.68
N ARG A 211 17.96 -14.72 1.99
CA ARG A 211 18.47 -13.73 1.03
C ARG A 211 17.49 -13.52 -0.13
N GLU A 212 16.99 -14.59 -0.69
CA GLU A 212 15.98 -14.50 -1.74
C GLU A 212 14.71 -13.80 -1.24
N ALA A 213 14.26 -14.13 -0.03
CA ALA A 213 13.12 -13.51 0.58
C ALA A 213 13.31 -12.01 0.88
N GLU A 214 14.53 -11.55 1.15
CA GLU A 214 14.88 -10.14 1.31
C GLU A 214 15.00 -9.41 -0.05
N SER A 215 15.54 -10.10 -1.06
CA SER A 215 15.81 -9.51 -2.39
C SER A 215 14.62 -9.54 -3.34
N THR A 216 13.65 -10.42 -3.09
CA THR A 216 12.46 -10.49 -3.92
C THR A 216 11.56 -9.31 -3.58
N ASN A 217 11.42 -8.36 -4.50
CA ASN A 217 10.40 -7.30 -4.48
C ASN A 217 8.98 -7.88 -4.64
N ASP A 218 8.82 -9.20 -4.58
CA ASP A 218 7.53 -9.87 -4.65
C ASP A 218 6.79 -9.68 -3.33
N HIS A 219 6.34 -8.45 -3.13
CA HIS A 219 5.43 -8.12 -2.05
C HIS A 219 4.12 -8.85 -2.30
N GLU A 220 3.82 -9.86 -1.47
CA GLU A 220 2.46 -10.39 -1.45
C GLU A 220 1.52 -9.21 -1.22
N HIS A 221 0.63 -8.99 -2.16
CA HIS A 221 -0.27 -7.86 -2.13
C HIS A 221 -1.65 -8.24 -2.66
N TYR A 222 -2.63 -7.51 -2.20
CA TYR A 222 -4.02 -7.66 -2.58
C TYR A 222 -4.48 -6.38 -3.25
N THR A 223 -5.09 -6.53 -4.41
CA THR A 223 -5.63 -5.42 -5.20
C THR A 223 -7.12 -5.58 -5.39
N ASP A 224 -7.85 -4.48 -5.33
CA ASP A 224 -9.26 -4.42 -5.67
C ASP A 224 -9.60 -3.07 -6.33
N GLY A 225 -10.71 -3.00 -7.05
CA GLY A 225 -11.21 -1.76 -7.65
C GLY A 225 -10.66 -1.40 -9.01
N LEU A 226 -9.88 -2.27 -9.68
CA LEU A 226 -9.38 -1.99 -11.05
C LEU A 226 -10.55 -1.68 -12.00
N ARG A 227 -11.65 -2.44 -11.92
CA ARG A 227 -12.84 -2.18 -12.75
C ARG A 227 -13.49 -0.84 -12.44
N LEU A 228 -13.53 -0.45 -11.16
CA LEU A 228 -14.07 0.84 -10.72
C LEU A 228 -13.21 1.98 -11.28
N LEU A 229 -11.89 1.86 -11.15
CA LEU A 229 -10.96 2.84 -11.72
C LEU A 229 -11.08 2.95 -13.24
N LEU A 230 -11.14 1.83 -13.97
CA LEU A 230 -11.28 1.82 -15.42
C LEU A 230 -12.64 2.37 -15.92
N SER A 231 -13.66 2.38 -15.07
CA SER A 231 -14.95 2.99 -15.38
C SER A 231 -14.97 4.53 -15.28
N GLN A 232 -13.93 5.11 -14.69
CA GLN A 232 -13.80 6.57 -14.58
C GLN A 232 -13.63 7.23 -15.96
N PRO A 233 -14.22 8.41 -16.18
CA PRO A 233 -14.21 9.09 -17.48
C PRO A 233 -12.82 9.25 -18.09
N GLU A 234 -11.80 9.51 -17.27
CA GLU A 234 -10.41 9.71 -17.68
C GLU A 234 -9.75 8.43 -18.23
N LEU A 235 -10.26 7.28 -17.83
CA LEU A 235 -9.70 5.97 -18.15
C LEU A 235 -10.61 5.14 -19.06
N SER A 236 -11.84 5.57 -19.31
CA SER A 236 -12.83 4.81 -20.05
C SER A 236 -12.43 4.48 -21.49
N ARG A 237 -11.46 5.20 -22.07
CA ARG A 237 -10.95 4.99 -23.42
C ARG A 237 -9.49 5.39 -23.51
N GLY A 238 -8.62 4.49 -23.99
CA GLY A 238 -7.29 4.90 -24.43
C GLY A 238 -6.13 4.01 -23.97
N GLU A 239 -4.94 4.46 -24.33
CA GLU A 239 -3.66 3.80 -24.08
C GLU A 239 -3.37 3.72 -22.56
N LEU A 240 -3.73 4.76 -21.80
CA LEU A 240 -3.50 4.81 -20.35
C LEU A 240 -4.20 3.65 -19.61
N ALA A 241 -5.43 3.32 -20.00
CA ALA A 241 -6.16 2.19 -19.41
C ALA A 241 -5.46 0.85 -19.71
N ARG A 242 -4.99 0.65 -20.95
CA ARG A 242 -4.26 -0.56 -21.33
C ARG A 242 -2.95 -0.70 -20.57
N GLN A 243 -2.18 0.36 -20.47
CA GLN A 243 -0.92 0.39 -19.73
C GLN A 243 -1.14 0.12 -18.24
N LEU A 244 -2.20 0.68 -17.64
CA LEU A 244 -2.55 0.42 -16.24
C LEU A 244 -2.87 -1.07 -16.02
N VAL A 245 -3.70 -1.67 -16.87
CA VAL A 245 -4.03 -3.10 -16.79
C VAL A 245 -2.76 -3.94 -16.88
N GLN A 246 -1.89 -3.66 -17.85
CA GLN A 246 -0.63 -4.37 -18.03
C GLN A 246 0.25 -4.27 -16.77
N LEU A 247 0.42 -3.08 -16.18
CA LEU A 247 1.23 -2.89 -14.97
C LEU A 247 0.65 -3.61 -13.75
N VAL A 248 -0.68 -3.72 -13.66
CA VAL A 248 -1.34 -4.49 -12.59
C VAL A 248 -1.13 -5.99 -12.80
N GLU A 249 -1.30 -6.49 -14.03
CA GLU A 249 -1.09 -7.89 -14.38
C GLU A 249 0.37 -8.33 -14.19
N GLU A 250 1.32 -7.49 -14.58
CA GLU A 250 2.76 -7.73 -14.41
C GLU A 250 3.24 -7.49 -12.97
N ARG A 251 2.36 -7.03 -12.05
CA ARG A 251 2.67 -6.66 -10.66
C ARG A 251 3.70 -5.53 -10.50
N VAL A 252 4.01 -4.81 -11.55
CA VAL A 252 4.99 -3.71 -11.58
C VAL A 252 4.41 -2.42 -11.00
N LEU A 253 3.08 -2.24 -11.04
CA LEU A 253 2.44 -1.03 -10.50
C LEU A 253 2.76 -0.80 -9.04
N LEU A 254 2.77 -1.87 -8.24
CA LEU A 254 3.09 -1.78 -6.81
C LEU A 254 4.51 -1.25 -6.58
N GLU A 255 5.50 -1.75 -7.31
CA GLU A 255 6.89 -1.29 -7.18
C GLU A 255 7.01 0.21 -7.47
N ARG A 256 6.36 0.68 -8.53
CA ARG A 256 6.33 2.10 -8.91
C ARG A 256 5.65 3.00 -7.87
N VAL A 257 4.59 2.48 -7.25
CA VAL A 257 3.86 3.20 -6.18
C VAL A 257 4.66 3.22 -4.88
N LEU A 258 5.36 2.12 -4.54
CA LEU A 258 6.15 2.01 -3.32
C LEU A 258 7.49 2.73 -3.40
N ASP A 259 7.97 3.07 -4.61
CA ASP A 259 9.20 3.83 -4.78
C ASP A 259 9.03 5.25 -4.22
N GLY A 260 9.51 5.44 -3.01
CA GLY A 260 9.47 6.73 -2.30
C GLY A 260 8.37 6.88 -1.27
N VAL A 261 7.81 5.77 -0.80
CA VAL A 261 6.92 5.78 0.38
C VAL A 261 7.65 6.41 1.57
N PRO A 262 7.16 7.51 2.14
CA PRO A 262 7.73 8.07 3.35
C PRO A 262 7.48 7.12 4.53
N GLU A 263 8.47 6.97 5.41
CA GLU A 263 8.34 6.23 6.67
C GLU A 263 7.47 7.02 7.67
N THR A 264 6.21 7.25 7.34
CA THR A 264 5.28 7.99 8.19
C THR A 264 4.01 7.18 8.42
N GLU A 265 3.49 7.25 9.64
CA GLU A 265 2.19 6.68 10.02
C GLU A 265 1.01 7.53 9.51
N ASN A 266 1.27 8.67 8.91
CA ASN A 266 0.25 9.54 8.32
C ASN A 266 0.13 9.31 6.83
N PRO A 267 -1.10 9.35 6.26
CA PRO A 267 -1.28 9.24 4.82
C PRO A 267 -0.51 10.31 4.06
N ALA A 268 0.34 9.88 3.14
CA ALA A 268 1.02 10.74 2.18
C ALA A 268 0.18 10.80 0.89
N VAL A 269 0.08 12.00 0.32
CA VAL A 269 -0.70 12.26 -0.90
C VAL A 269 0.23 12.79 -1.97
N PHE A 270 0.23 12.15 -3.14
CA PHE A 270 0.98 12.58 -4.33
C PHE A 270 0.00 12.84 -5.47
N ILE A 271 0.11 13.99 -6.11
CA ILE A 271 -0.84 14.45 -7.12
C ILE A 271 -0.09 14.79 -8.41
N GLY A 272 -0.42 14.09 -9.48
CA GLY A 272 0.13 14.43 -10.78
C GLY A 272 1.66 14.34 -10.82
N SER A 273 2.30 15.43 -11.18
CA SER A 273 3.76 15.55 -11.29
C SER A 273 4.54 15.42 -9.97
N GLU A 274 3.86 15.28 -8.83
CA GLU A 274 4.50 14.97 -7.55
C GLU A 274 4.86 13.49 -7.43
N ASN A 275 4.24 12.63 -8.23
CA ASN A 275 4.62 11.23 -8.34
C ASN A 275 6.03 11.13 -8.97
N ARG A 276 6.87 10.24 -8.43
CA ARG A 276 8.22 10.04 -8.96
C ARG A 276 8.24 9.35 -10.33
N ASP A 277 7.31 8.43 -10.55
CA ASP A 277 7.14 7.76 -11.82
C ASP A 277 6.24 8.56 -12.75
N GLU A 278 6.74 8.88 -13.95
CA GLU A 278 6.00 9.67 -14.96
C GLU A 278 4.69 9.02 -15.38
N PHE A 279 4.61 7.68 -15.35
CA PHE A 279 3.37 6.96 -15.63
C PHE A 279 2.25 7.34 -14.65
N LEU A 280 2.59 7.66 -13.40
CA LEU A 280 1.65 8.07 -12.36
C LEU A 280 1.24 9.54 -12.45
N ASN A 281 1.81 10.34 -13.34
CA ASN A 281 1.44 11.75 -13.52
C ASN A 281 -0.06 12.01 -13.83
N PRO A 282 -0.81 11.13 -14.51
CA PRO A 282 -2.26 11.28 -14.65
C PRO A 282 -3.05 11.01 -13.37
N PHE A 283 -2.43 10.44 -12.35
CA PHE A 283 -3.08 9.92 -11.15
C PHE A 283 -2.80 10.75 -9.90
N GLY A 284 -3.68 10.60 -8.92
CA GLY A 284 -3.42 10.85 -7.52
C GLY A 284 -3.14 9.52 -6.81
N VAL A 285 -2.14 9.52 -5.94
CA VAL A 285 -1.75 8.38 -5.12
C VAL A 285 -1.82 8.79 -3.66
N ILE A 286 -2.52 7.99 -2.85
CA ILE A 286 -2.59 8.17 -1.40
C ILE A 286 -2.12 6.86 -0.77
N LEU A 287 -1.14 6.94 0.10
CA LEU A 287 -0.59 5.77 0.75
C LEU A 287 -0.23 6.04 2.20
N CYS A 288 -0.23 4.98 3.00
CA CYS A 288 0.15 5.00 4.40
C CYS A 288 0.81 3.68 4.77
N GLN A 289 1.86 3.73 5.54
CA GLN A 289 2.41 2.53 6.16
C GLN A 289 1.57 2.13 7.38
N TYR A 290 1.50 0.84 7.65
CA TYR A 290 0.89 0.26 8.83
C TYR A 290 1.85 -0.73 9.50
N GLY A 291 1.62 -1.06 10.77
CA GLY A 291 2.51 -1.88 11.57
C GLY A 291 3.55 -1.06 12.34
N SER A 292 4.76 -1.57 12.49
CA SER A 292 5.85 -0.88 13.21
C SER A 292 6.90 -0.36 12.24
N PRO A 293 7.31 0.92 12.30
CA PRO A 293 8.31 1.49 11.38
C PRO A 293 9.67 0.76 11.38
N ARG A 294 10.06 0.17 12.51
CA ARG A 294 11.31 -0.58 12.66
C ARG A 294 11.12 -2.09 12.81
N GLY A 295 9.89 -2.57 12.68
CA GLY A 295 9.53 -3.97 12.81
C GLY A 295 8.83 -4.49 11.57
N VAL A 296 7.69 -5.11 11.79
CA VAL A 296 6.84 -5.64 10.71
C VAL A 296 5.91 -4.54 10.22
N ASN A 297 5.97 -4.20 8.95
CA ASN A 297 5.14 -3.17 8.34
C ASN A 297 4.63 -3.58 6.95
N GLY A 298 3.59 -2.92 6.54
CA GLY A 298 3.05 -3.00 5.19
C GLY A 298 2.53 -1.65 4.75
N THR A 299 1.96 -1.58 3.55
CA THR A 299 1.44 -0.35 2.96
C THR A 299 0.02 -0.54 2.48
N ILE A 300 -0.81 0.46 2.74
CA ILE A 300 -2.14 0.62 2.15
C ILE A 300 -2.08 1.80 1.19
N CYS A 301 -2.57 1.60 -0.03
CA CYS A 301 -2.50 2.59 -1.08
C CYS A 301 -3.81 2.66 -1.87
N VAL A 302 -4.14 3.86 -2.34
CA VAL A 302 -5.18 4.14 -3.34
C VAL A 302 -4.56 4.84 -4.52
N VAL A 303 -4.87 4.36 -5.72
CA VAL A 303 -4.51 4.99 -6.98
C VAL A 303 -5.78 5.33 -7.73
N GLY A 304 -5.96 6.59 -8.09
CA GLY A 304 -7.14 7.07 -8.80
C GLY A 304 -6.84 8.28 -9.67
N PRO A 305 -7.78 8.78 -10.47
CA PRO A 305 -7.60 10.02 -11.21
C PRO A 305 -7.34 11.18 -10.24
N LYS A 306 -6.68 12.24 -10.70
CA LYS A 306 -6.38 13.43 -9.86
C LYS A 306 -7.63 14.04 -9.21
N ARG A 307 -8.82 13.79 -9.77
CA ARG A 307 -10.10 14.23 -9.20
C ARG A 307 -10.72 13.23 -8.19
N MET A 308 -9.94 12.37 -7.57
CA MET A 308 -10.49 11.45 -6.57
C MET A 308 -11.08 12.19 -5.35
N GLY A 309 -11.97 11.52 -4.63
CA GLY A 309 -12.55 12.02 -3.37
C GLY A 309 -11.53 11.99 -2.22
N TYR A 310 -10.66 13.00 -2.12
CA TYR A 310 -9.53 13.02 -1.17
C TYR A 310 -9.93 12.81 0.30
N VAL A 311 -11.07 13.39 0.73
CA VAL A 311 -11.54 13.24 2.12
C VAL A 311 -11.80 11.77 2.47
N ALA A 312 -12.56 11.08 1.61
CA ALA A 312 -12.88 9.66 1.80
C ALA A 312 -11.63 8.78 1.66
N ALA A 313 -10.77 9.09 0.69
CA ALA A 313 -9.57 8.31 0.43
C ALA A 313 -8.54 8.44 1.57
N ILE A 314 -8.23 9.66 2.04
CA ILE A 314 -7.32 9.90 3.16
C ILE A 314 -7.90 9.30 4.45
N GLY A 315 -9.19 9.51 4.71
CA GLY A 315 -9.88 8.96 5.88
C GLY A 315 -9.90 7.44 5.89
N GLY A 316 -10.19 6.82 4.72
CA GLY A 316 -10.19 5.36 4.54
C GLY A 316 -8.81 4.74 4.72
N VAL A 317 -7.78 5.29 4.04
CA VAL A 317 -6.39 4.82 4.18
C VAL A 317 -5.94 4.91 5.64
N ARG A 318 -6.19 6.03 6.33
CA ARG A 318 -5.83 6.21 7.74
C ARG A 318 -6.51 5.20 8.65
N HIS A 319 -7.83 5.04 8.50
CA HIS A 319 -8.61 4.14 9.36
C HIS A 319 -8.16 2.69 9.21
N LEU A 320 -8.01 2.24 7.97
CA LEU A 320 -7.57 0.87 7.68
C LEU A 320 -6.11 0.62 8.08
N SER A 321 -5.22 1.62 7.93
CA SER A 321 -3.84 1.51 8.39
C SER A 321 -3.76 1.36 9.91
N ALA A 322 -4.58 2.11 10.67
CA ALA A 322 -4.65 1.97 12.12
C ALA A 322 -5.18 0.58 12.53
N PHE A 323 -6.22 0.07 11.88
CA PHE A 323 -6.74 -1.28 12.10
C PHE A 323 -5.65 -2.34 11.82
N MET A 324 -5.01 -2.31 10.66
CA MET A 324 -3.96 -3.28 10.30
C MET A 324 -2.76 -3.21 11.25
N SER A 325 -2.41 -2.00 11.75
CA SER A 325 -1.35 -1.86 12.75
C SER A 325 -1.68 -2.57 14.06
N GLN A 326 -2.93 -2.47 14.53
CA GLN A 326 -3.38 -3.18 15.74
C GLN A 326 -3.34 -4.70 15.53
N MET A 327 -3.78 -5.19 14.38
CA MET A 327 -3.78 -6.62 14.07
C MET A 327 -2.36 -7.19 14.01
N VAL A 328 -1.42 -6.50 13.36
CA VAL A 328 -0.02 -6.91 13.31
C VAL A 328 0.62 -6.93 14.69
N GLN A 329 0.34 -5.94 15.54
CA GLN A 329 0.84 -5.90 16.92
C GLN A 329 0.27 -7.03 17.79
N GLY A 330 -1.03 -7.34 17.64
CA GLY A 330 -1.68 -8.45 18.35
C GLY A 330 -1.01 -9.79 18.04
N ILE A 331 -0.77 -10.09 16.76
CA ILE A 331 -0.10 -11.32 16.33
C ILE A 331 1.34 -11.40 16.88
N GLN A 332 2.05 -10.27 16.96
CA GLN A 332 3.41 -10.24 17.52
C GLN A 332 3.43 -10.43 19.03
N GLY A 333 2.44 -9.89 19.76
CA GLY A 333 2.29 -10.06 21.20
C GLY A 333 2.03 -11.50 21.61
N ASP A 334 1.10 -12.18 20.95
CA ASP A 334 0.77 -13.60 21.18
C ASP A 334 1.91 -14.56 20.81
N LEU A 335 2.87 -14.12 20.01
CA LEU A 335 4.04 -14.92 19.61
C LEU A 335 5.25 -14.76 20.57
N SER A 336 5.15 -13.82 21.53
CA SER A 336 6.22 -13.50 22.49
C SER A 336 6.00 -14.13 23.87
N GLU A 337 4.83 -14.74 24.12
CA GLU A 337 4.50 -15.59 25.27
C GLU A 337 4.68 -17.07 24.90
#